data_88c5cf0e96f80edd224c163e1cbdc8c0
#
_entry.id   88c5cf0e96f80edd224c163e1cbdc8c0
#
_cell.length_a   1.000
_cell.length_b   1.000
_cell.length_c   1.000
_cell.angle_alpha   90.00
_cell.angle_beta   90.00
_cell.angle_gamma   90.00
#
_symmetry.space_group_name_H-M   'P 1'
#
loop_
_entity.id
_entity.type
_entity.pdbx_description
1 polymer ?
#
loop_
_entity_poly.entity_id
_entity_poly.type
_entity_poly.pdbx_seq_one_letter_code
_entity_poly.pdbx_strand_id
1 'polypeptide(L)'
;VLDRVFPLPGACEPHFGFVDSAFNSVLRPLVDLKSNVPKGATHTESDDSGGEEVITINSRPDDVCRVDETRRGSFNSFTFSRERPAWPASWTSLITSIRLLTTMCFWEIFSGVAGLTTAFMNAGWACGPPIDILYCSDYDLLNPLFLGVCLGLIFERRIRMLHVGPPCSSFSMACNGTASTRMRSEQLPAGLPNLSKRRQEKVTLGNALAEVATKLCQAMSLVGCLWTWEHPWTSLMWIYPPVKAFLLKYCEAKAYIDVCSFGAPWKKPTGLAANFEKILELVRYCTCTKPHQILRGTGPDGRAWTAIASPYWPAFADEWALTCGFCEPCEDELIPVTSHL
;
A
#
# COMPACT_ATOMS: atom_id res chain seq x y z
N VAL A 1 1.49 -30.24 -3.37
CA VAL A 1 0.40 -29.40 -3.95
C VAL A 1 1.02 -28.30 -4.80
N LEU A 2 2.14 -27.70 -4.37
CA LEU A 2 2.86 -26.65 -5.14
C LEU A 2 3.58 -27.21 -6.37
N ASP A 3 4.11 -28.43 -6.30
CA ASP A 3 4.78 -29.12 -7.43
C ASP A 3 3.85 -29.40 -8.61
N ARG A 4 2.54 -29.42 -8.40
CA ARG A 4 1.54 -29.61 -9.48
C ARG A 4 1.08 -28.31 -10.13
N VAL A 5 1.34 -27.14 -9.50
CA VAL A 5 0.90 -25.84 -10.00
C VAL A 5 1.97 -25.19 -10.89
N PHE A 6 3.25 -25.59 -10.73
CA PHE A 6 4.36 -25.04 -11.49
C PHE A 6 5.32 -26.13 -11.99
N PRO A 7 4.99 -26.84 -13.07
CA PRO A 7 6.03 -27.60 -13.75
C PRO A 7 6.98 -26.60 -14.41
N LEU A 8 8.19 -26.43 -13.85
CA LEU A 8 9.27 -25.67 -14.46
C LEU A 8 9.86 -26.50 -15.62
N PRO A 9 9.80 -26.08 -16.88
CA PRO A 9 10.58 -26.72 -17.93
C PRO A 9 12.04 -26.25 -17.81
N GLY A 10 12.93 -27.20 -17.48
CA GLY A 10 14.35 -27.12 -17.84
C GLY A 10 15.19 -26.07 -17.11
N ALA A 11 15.12 -25.96 -15.77
CA ALA A 11 16.10 -25.18 -15.00
C ALA A 11 17.33 -26.05 -14.69
N CYS A 12 18.51 -25.58 -15.06
CA CYS A 12 19.78 -26.13 -14.59
C CYS A 12 19.83 -26.06 -13.06
N GLU A 13 20.04 -27.19 -12.40
CA GLU A 13 20.37 -27.22 -10.98
C GLU A 13 21.74 -26.59 -10.76
N PRO A 14 21.88 -25.56 -9.95
CA PRO A 14 22.41 -25.75 -8.62
C PRO A 14 22.09 -24.65 -7.61
N HIS A 15 21.07 -24.43 -7.00
CA HIS A 15 20.85 -23.58 -5.80
C HIS A 15 19.41 -23.65 -5.27
N PHE A 16 18.65 -24.66 -5.67
CA PHE A 16 17.25 -24.82 -5.22
C PHE A 16 17.09 -24.99 -3.71
N GLY A 17 18.04 -25.53 -3.01
CA GLY A 17 17.92 -25.77 -1.56
C GLY A 17 17.80 -24.50 -0.72
N PHE A 18 18.40 -23.40 -1.12
CA PHE A 18 18.34 -22.13 -0.38
C PHE A 18 17.02 -21.38 -0.67
N VAL A 19 16.57 -21.40 -1.92
CA VAL A 19 15.30 -20.76 -2.34
C VAL A 19 14.11 -21.51 -1.72
N ASP A 20 14.12 -22.84 -1.69
CA ASP A 20 13.10 -23.65 -1.06
C ASP A 20 13.00 -23.40 0.45
N SER A 21 14.14 -23.25 1.14
CA SER A 21 14.16 -22.91 2.57
C SER A 21 13.58 -21.52 2.83
N ALA A 22 13.97 -20.52 2.04
CA ALA A 22 13.46 -19.15 2.17
C ALA A 22 11.97 -19.08 1.81
N PHE A 23 11.56 -19.73 0.72
CA PHE A 23 10.16 -19.83 0.30
C PHE A 23 9.29 -20.51 1.36
N ASN A 24 9.72 -21.64 1.90
CA ASN A 24 9.02 -22.33 2.97
C ASN A 24 8.96 -21.53 4.28
N SER A 25 10.01 -20.77 4.61
CA SER A 25 10.02 -19.93 5.81
C SER A 25 9.00 -18.78 5.74
N VAL A 26 8.72 -18.27 4.54
CA VAL A 26 7.72 -17.23 4.29
C VAL A 26 6.30 -17.80 4.20
N LEU A 27 6.14 -19.03 3.66
CA LEU A 27 4.83 -19.66 3.46
C LEU A 27 4.28 -20.45 4.67
N ARG A 28 5.14 -21.07 5.48
CA ARG A 28 4.70 -21.89 6.62
C ARG A 28 3.69 -21.19 7.54
N PRO A 29 3.85 -19.90 7.89
CA PRO A 29 2.87 -19.21 8.71
C PRO A 29 1.53 -18.91 8.01
N LEU A 30 1.39 -19.14 6.69
CA LEU A 30 0.14 -18.86 5.96
C LEU A 30 -0.97 -19.87 6.23
N VAL A 31 -0.62 -21.10 6.59
CA VAL A 31 -1.58 -22.15 6.89
C VAL A 31 -2.38 -21.80 8.15
N ASP A 32 -1.74 -21.11 9.10
CA ASP A 32 -2.35 -20.73 10.38
C ASP A 32 -3.28 -19.50 10.28
N LEU A 33 -3.12 -18.64 9.24
CA LEU A 33 -3.97 -17.47 9.03
C LEU A 33 -5.41 -17.83 8.64
N LYS A 34 -5.64 -18.96 7.94
CA LYS A 34 -6.99 -19.40 7.54
C LYS A 34 -7.89 -19.78 8.70
N SER A 35 -7.35 -20.20 9.83
CA SER A 35 -8.12 -20.62 10.99
C SER A 35 -8.77 -19.46 11.74
N ASN A 36 -8.32 -18.22 11.52
CA ASN A 36 -8.70 -17.04 12.29
C ASN A 36 -9.52 -15.99 11.52
N VAL A 37 -9.79 -16.19 10.23
CA VAL A 37 -10.64 -15.27 9.45
C VAL A 37 -12.06 -15.78 9.42
N PRO A 38 -13.07 -15.03 9.90
CA PRO A 38 -14.46 -15.42 9.82
C PRO A 38 -14.89 -15.63 8.36
N LYS A 39 -15.41 -16.80 8.03
CA LYS A 39 -16.01 -17.08 6.72
C LYS A 39 -17.23 -16.16 6.54
N GLY A 40 -17.17 -15.23 5.61
CA GLY A 40 -18.34 -14.45 5.23
C GLY A 40 -18.20 -12.93 5.20
N ALA A 41 -17.00 -12.35 5.27
CA ALA A 41 -16.84 -10.91 5.08
C ALA A 41 -16.97 -10.56 3.58
N THR A 42 -18.21 -10.45 3.10
CA THR A 42 -18.51 -9.79 1.82
C THR A 42 -18.44 -8.29 2.01
N HIS A 43 -17.65 -7.61 1.18
CA HIS A 43 -17.66 -6.15 1.08
C HIS A 43 -19.01 -5.71 0.51
N THR A 44 -19.94 -5.36 1.38
CA THR A 44 -21.07 -4.51 1.02
C THR A 44 -20.77 -3.15 1.60
N GLU A 45 -20.48 -2.18 0.74
CA GLU A 45 -20.62 -0.77 1.09
C GLU A 45 -22.10 -0.49 1.33
N SER A 46 -22.51 -0.46 2.57
CA SER A 46 -23.80 0.09 2.96
C SER A 46 -23.55 1.37 3.75
N ASP A 47 -24.01 2.48 3.19
CA ASP A 47 -24.14 3.75 3.86
C ASP A 47 -24.87 3.57 5.19
N ASP A 48 -24.16 3.81 6.27
CA ASP A 48 -24.77 3.87 7.60
C ASP A 48 -24.84 5.33 8.03
N SER A 49 -25.98 5.95 7.71
CA SER A 49 -26.43 7.23 8.26
C SER A 49 -26.90 7.00 9.71
N GLY A 50 -25.97 6.77 10.61
CA GLY A 50 -26.23 6.70 12.04
C GLY A 50 -26.32 8.09 12.64
N GLY A 51 -27.49 8.43 13.23
CA GLY A 51 -27.85 9.72 13.76
C GLY A 51 -26.79 10.35 14.68
N GLU A 52 -26.54 11.62 14.45
CA GLU A 52 -25.71 12.49 15.29
C GLU A 52 -26.44 12.81 16.59
N GLU A 53 -25.94 12.31 17.71
CA GLU A 53 -26.14 12.96 19.00
C GLU A 53 -25.24 14.18 19.05
N VAL A 54 -25.85 15.36 18.95
CA VAL A 54 -25.17 16.66 19.05
C VAL A 54 -24.79 16.90 20.51
N ILE A 55 -23.54 16.63 20.87
CA ILE A 55 -22.96 17.14 22.10
C ILE A 55 -22.45 18.55 21.82
N THR A 56 -23.19 19.54 22.30
CA THR A 56 -22.82 20.95 22.26
C THR A 56 -21.62 21.19 23.20
N ILE A 57 -20.42 21.32 22.64
CA ILE A 57 -19.28 21.85 23.38
C ILE A 57 -19.20 23.33 23.05
N ASN A 58 -19.44 24.16 24.07
CA ASN A 58 -19.23 25.61 24.03
C ASN A 58 -17.75 25.92 23.76
N SER A 59 -17.39 26.18 22.51
CA SER A 59 -16.14 26.80 22.11
C SER A 59 -16.40 28.25 21.74
N ARG A 60 -15.49 29.13 22.16
CA ARG A 60 -15.57 30.59 22.01
C ARG A 60 -15.78 31.03 20.55
N PRO A 61 -16.46 32.16 20.29
CA PRO A 61 -16.90 32.57 18.94
C PRO A 61 -15.80 33.11 18.00
N ASP A 62 -14.53 33.10 18.37
CA ASP A 62 -13.53 33.92 17.66
C ASP A 62 -12.63 33.16 16.66
N ASP A 63 -12.83 31.86 16.45
CA ASP A 63 -12.02 31.07 15.51
C ASP A 63 -12.75 30.64 14.22
N VAL A 64 -13.68 31.46 13.73
CA VAL A 64 -14.27 31.27 12.39
C VAL A 64 -13.32 31.87 11.36
N CYS A 65 -12.35 31.10 10.86
CA CYS A 65 -11.63 31.43 9.65
C CYS A 65 -12.61 31.54 8.47
N ARG A 66 -12.88 32.78 8.05
CA ARG A 66 -13.56 33.05 6.79
C ARG A 66 -12.75 32.47 5.64
N VAL A 67 -13.26 31.43 5.01
CA VAL A 67 -12.75 30.94 3.73
C VAL A 67 -13.07 31.99 2.68
N ASP A 68 -12.04 32.55 2.05
CA ASP A 68 -12.16 33.47 0.93
C ASP A 68 -12.84 32.76 -0.24
N GLU A 69 -14.11 33.07 -0.49
CA GLU A 69 -14.92 32.46 -1.55
C GLU A 69 -14.40 32.76 -2.97
N THR A 70 -13.47 33.71 -3.14
CA THR A 70 -12.92 34.07 -4.45
C THR A 70 -11.93 33.07 -5.02
N ARG A 71 -11.49 32.06 -4.26
CA ARG A 71 -10.68 30.93 -4.71
C ARG A 71 -11.45 29.63 -4.83
N ARG A 72 -12.73 29.67 -5.13
CA ARG A 72 -13.43 28.56 -5.79
C ARG A 72 -12.92 28.44 -7.24
N GLY A 73 -11.61 28.40 -7.44
CA GLY A 73 -11.01 27.76 -8.60
C GLY A 73 -11.59 26.37 -8.63
N SER A 74 -12.37 26.06 -9.64
CA SER A 74 -13.14 24.88 -9.82
C SER A 74 -12.34 23.67 -9.32
N PHE A 75 -12.74 23.09 -8.16
CA PHE A 75 -12.48 21.71 -7.85
C PHE A 75 -13.33 20.86 -8.83
N ASN A 76 -13.22 21.20 -10.12
CA ASN A 76 -13.74 20.36 -11.16
C ASN A 76 -12.97 19.05 -11.02
N SER A 77 -13.67 18.10 -10.40
CA SER A 77 -13.41 16.69 -10.55
C SER A 77 -11.95 16.45 -11.01
N PHE A 78 -11.03 16.22 -10.06
CA PHE A 78 -9.80 15.54 -10.41
C PHE A 78 -10.21 14.14 -10.88
N THR A 79 -10.88 14.11 -12.02
CA THR A 79 -11.00 12.91 -12.80
C THR A 79 -9.58 12.62 -13.25
N PHE A 80 -9.01 11.57 -12.73
CA PHE A 80 -7.89 10.89 -13.36
C PHE A 80 -8.37 10.42 -14.76
N SER A 81 -8.55 11.37 -15.68
CA SER A 81 -9.04 11.12 -17.03
C SER A 81 -7.92 10.75 -18.00
N ARG A 82 -6.82 10.17 -17.48
CA ARG A 82 -5.94 9.39 -18.37
C ARG A 82 -6.64 8.05 -18.57
N GLU A 83 -6.89 7.68 -19.82
CA GLU A 83 -7.35 6.35 -20.19
C GLU A 83 -6.46 5.33 -19.47
N ARG A 84 -7.04 4.62 -18.52
CA ARG A 84 -6.30 3.59 -17.79
C ARG A 84 -6.14 2.40 -18.73
N PRO A 85 -4.94 1.82 -18.81
CA PRO A 85 -4.79 0.54 -19.50
C PRO A 85 -5.79 -0.45 -18.93
N ALA A 86 -6.34 -1.32 -19.76
CA ALA A 86 -7.16 -2.44 -19.29
C ALA A 86 -6.23 -3.39 -18.52
N TRP A 87 -6.37 -3.43 -17.20
CA TRP A 87 -5.58 -4.33 -16.35
C TRP A 87 -6.11 -5.76 -16.42
N PRO A 88 -5.23 -6.78 -16.29
CA PRO A 88 -5.65 -8.17 -16.28
C PRO A 88 -6.72 -8.45 -15.23
N ALA A 89 -7.76 -9.18 -15.62
CA ALA A 89 -8.88 -9.56 -14.75
C ALA A 89 -8.75 -11.00 -14.22
N SER A 90 -7.57 -11.62 -14.33
CA SER A 90 -7.30 -12.96 -13.82
C SER A 90 -5.84 -13.16 -13.47
N TRP A 91 -5.55 -14.12 -12.60
CA TRP A 91 -4.17 -14.48 -12.21
C TRP A 91 -3.33 -14.93 -13.41
N THR A 92 -3.92 -15.70 -14.32
CA THR A 92 -3.22 -16.18 -15.53
C THR A 92 -2.77 -15.01 -16.38
N SER A 93 -3.67 -14.06 -16.63
CA SER A 93 -3.35 -12.85 -17.40
C SER A 93 -2.31 -11.99 -16.69
N LEU A 94 -2.39 -11.86 -15.36
CA LEU A 94 -1.39 -11.17 -14.53
C LEU A 94 -0.01 -11.79 -14.68
N ILE A 95 0.11 -13.10 -14.45
CA ILE A 95 1.36 -13.84 -14.53
C ILE A 95 1.96 -13.68 -15.94
N THR A 96 1.13 -13.89 -16.97
CA THR A 96 1.56 -13.74 -18.37
C THR A 96 2.06 -12.32 -18.64
N SER A 97 1.32 -11.28 -18.21
CA SER A 97 1.72 -9.89 -18.41
C SER A 97 3.08 -9.58 -17.79
N ILE A 98 3.33 -10.03 -16.55
CA ILE A 98 4.61 -9.78 -15.88
C ILE A 98 5.74 -10.60 -16.49
N ARG A 99 5.51 -11.87 -16.86
CA ARG A 99 6.52 -12.73 -17.47
C ARG A 99 6.90 -12.32 -18.90
N LEU A 100 5.99 -11.64 -19.62
CA LEU A 100 6.28 -11.09 -20.95
C LEU A 100 7.10 -9.80 -20.92
N LEU A 101 7.28 -9.15 -19.74
CA LEU A 101 8.17 -8.01 -19.64
C LEU A 101 9.62 -8.49 -19.88
N THR A 102 10.34 -7.75 -20.73
CA THR A 102 11.75 -8.03 -21.04
C THR A 102 12.70 -7.58 -19.94
N THR A 103 12.22 -6.73 -19.03
CA THR A 103 12.97 -6.19 -17.90
C THR A 103 12.20 -6.42 -16.61
N MET A 104 12.91 -6.41 -15.49
CA MET A 104 12.29 -6.39 -14.16
C MET A 104 11.42 -5.14 -14.00
N CYS A 105 10.26 -5.26 -13.35
CA CYS A 105 9.28 -4.19 -13.29
C CYS A 105 9.13 -3.55 -11.90
N PHE A 106 8.54 -2.35 -11.88
CA PHE A 106 7.88 -1.78 -10.70
C PHE A 106 6.52 -2.45 -10.49
N TRP A 107 6.17 -2.74 -9.25
CA TRP A 107 4.89 -3.37 -8.91
C TRP A 107 4.24 -2.73 -7.69
N GLU A 108 2.99 -2.28 -7.84
CA GLU A 108 2.20 -1.62 -6.79
C GLU A 108 1.16 -2.57 -6.22
N ILE A 109 1.24 -2.83 -4.92
CA ILE A 109 0.31 -3.67 -4.15
C ILE A 109 -0.50 -2.78 -3.20
N PHE A 110 -1.80 -3.04 -3.06
CA PHE A 110 -2.78 -2.14 -2.42
C PHE A 110 -2.85 -0.81 -3.16
N SER A 111 -2.94 -0.90 -4.47
CA SER A 111 -2.70 0.22 -5.38
C SER A 111 -3.84 1.24 -5.42
N GLY A 112 -5.02 0.93 -4.86
CA GLY A 112 -6.18 1.83 -4.90
C GLY A 112 -6.48 2.27 -6.34
N VAL A 113 -6.24 3.55 -6.65
CA VAL A 113 -6.46 4.11 -8.00
C VAL A 113 -5.25 3.95 -8.94
N ALA A 114 -4.21 3.23 -8.55
CA ALA A 114 -2.96 3.02 -9.30
C ALA A 114 -2.24 4.32 -9.70
N GLY A 115 -2.30 5.32 -8.85
CA GLY A 115 -1.68 6.61 -9.11
C GLY A 115 -0.16 6.51 -9.20
N LEU A 116 0.45 5.71 -8.35
CA LEU A 116 1.89 5.50 -8.33
C LEU A 116 2.34 4.68 -9.54
N THR A 117 1.64 3.59 -9.88
CA THR A 117 1.90 2.83 -11.12
C THR A 117 1.90 3.75 -12.34
N THR A 118 0.92 4.66 -12.43
CA THR A 118 0.83 5.62 -13.52
C THR A 118 2.04 6.56 -13.56
N ALA A 119 2.49 7.06 -12.41
CA ALA A 119 3.67 7.92 -12.31
C ALA A 119 4.95 7.21 -12.75
N PHE A 120 5.14 5.96 -12.29
CA PHE A 120 6.29 5.13 -12.70
C PHE A 120 6.28 4.83 -14.21
N MET A 121 5.12 4.50 -14.80
CA MET A 121 4.99 4.33 -16.25
C MET A 121 5.37 5.61 -17.01
N ASN A 122 4.92 6.78 -16.54
CA ASN A 122 5.28 8.06 -17.14
C ASN A 122 6.78 8.37 -17.03
N ALA A 123 7.44 7.89 -15.98
CA ALA A 123 8.88 7.99 -15.78
C ALA A 123 9.68 6.96 -16.59
N GLY A 124 9.02 6.13 -17.41
CA GLY A 124 9.66 5.15 -18.31
C GLY A 124 9.93 3.78 -17.69
N TRP A 125 9.40 3.49 -16.50
CA TRP A 125 9.55 2.17 -15.90
C TRP A 125 8.66 1.14 -16.59
N ALA A 126 9.16 -0.09 -16.75
CA ALA A 126 8.30 -1.24 -16.95
C ALA A 126 7.49 -1.44 -15.66
N CYS A 127 6.16 -1.56 -15.77
CA CYS A 127 5.28 -1.72 -14.62
C CYS A 127 4.44 -2.99 -14.77
N GLY A 128 4.38 -3.77 -13.69
CA GLY A 128 3.40 -4.83 -13.56
C GLY A 128 1.99 -4.26 -13.34
N PRO A 129 0.94 -5.04 -13.66
CA PRO A 129 -0.43 -4.63 -13.35
C PRO A 129 -0.61 -4.36 -11.86
N PRO A 130 -1.19 -3.22 -11.47
CA PRO A 130 -1.40 -2.87 -10.06
C PRO A 130 -2.35 -3.86 -9.40
N ILE A 131 -2.07 -4.20 -8.15
CA ILE A 131 -2.85 -5.17 -7.38
C ILE A 131 -3.73 -4.44 -6.37
N ASP A 132 -5.02 -4.55 -6.57
CA ASP A 132 -6.04 -4.13 -5.60
C ASP A 132 -7.34 -4.92 -5.85
N ILE A 133 -8.05 -5.25 -4.78
CA ILE A 133 -9.35 -5.93 -4.85
C ILE A 133 -10.40 -5.09 -5.61
N LEU A 134 -10.18 -3.77 -5.73
CA LEU A 134 -11.02 -2.86 -6.53
C LEU A 134 -10.96 -3.14 -8.04
N TYR A 135 -9.90 -3.79 -8.53
CA TYR A 135 -9.76 -4.15 -9.95
C TYR A 135 -10.28 -5.54 -10.26
N CYS A 136 -10.03 -6.47 -9.35
CA CYS A 136 -10.43 -7.86 -9.52
C CYS A 136 -10.58 -8.51 -8.13
N SER A 137 -11.74 -9.12 -7.88
CA SER A 137 -11.98 -9.84 -6.62
C SER A 137 -10.98 -10.97 -6.37
N ASP A 138 -10.39 -11.52 -7.43
CA ASP A 138 -9.37 -12.56 -7.34
C ASP A 138 -8.02 -12.04 -6.85
N TYR A 139 -7.82 -10.71 -6.81
CA TYR A 139 -6.62 -10.08 -6.25
C TYR A 139 -6.66 -9.98 -4.72
N ASP A 140 -7.39 -10.89 -4.08
CA ASP A 140 -7.42 -11.02 -2.64
C ASP A 140 -6.09 -11.58 -2.11
N LEU A 141 -5.28 -10.72 -1.55
CA LEU A 141 -3.97 -11.06 -0.96
C LEU A 141 -4.08 -11.95 0.29
N LEU A 142 -5.26 -12.12 0.86
CA LEU A 142 -5.53 -13.09 1.92
C LEU A 142 -5.81 -14.50 1.36
N ASN A 143 -6.02 -14.61 0.04
CA ASN A 143 -6.04 -15.91 -0.62
C ASN A 143 -4.61 -16.45 -0.73
N PRO A 144 -4.27 -17.57 -0.05
CA PRO A 144 -2.90 -18.09 -0.01
C PRO A 144 -2.39 -18.54 -1.40
N LEU A 145 -3.27 -18.91 -2.32
CA LEU A 145 -2.87 -19.25 -3.68
C LEU A 145 -2.43 -18.01 -4.43
N PHE A 146 -3.19 -16.92 -4.35
CA PHE A 146 -2.82 -15.67 -5.00
C PHE A 146 -1.56 -15.06 -4.37
N LEU A 147 -1.45 -15.05 -3.05
CA LEU A 147 -0.22 -14.63 -2.39
C LEU A 147 0.98 -15.50 -2.80
N GLY A 148 0.79 -16.81 -2.99
CA GLY A 148 1.80 -17.71 -3.52
C GLY A 148 2.25 -17.31 -4.95
N VAL A 149 1.32 -16.89 -5.80
CA VAL A 149 1.64 -16.32 -7.13
C VAL A 149 2.51 -15.07 -7.01
N CYS A 150 2.12 -14.14 -6.15
CA CYS A 150 2.87 -12.90 -5.93
C CYS A 150 4.31 -13.19 -5.45
N LEU A 151 4.45 -14.06 -4.46
CA LEU A 151 5.77 -14.49 -3.95
C LEU A 151 6.59 -15.21 -5.04
N GLY A 152 5.95 -16.06 -5.85
CA GLY A 152 6.60 -16.73 -6.98
C GLY A 152 7.24 -15.74 -7.96
N LEU A 153 6.49 -14.70 -8.38
CA LEU A 153 7.00 -13.65 -9.26
C LEU A 153 8.18 -12.86 -8.65
N ILE A 154 8.15 -12.63 -7.32
CA ILE A 154 9.26 -12.00 -6.60
C ILE A 154 10.48 -12.92 -6.62
N PHE A 155 10.34 -14.20 -6.26
CA PHE A 155 11.45 -15.16 -6.24
C PHE A 155 11.99 -15.46 -7.65
N GLU A 156 11.15 -15.35 -8.69
CA GLU A 156 11.60 -15.37 -10.10
C GLU A 156 12.38 -14.09 -10.49
N ARG A 157 12.56 -13.14 -9.56
CA ARG A 157 13.22 -11.84 -9.78
C ARG A 157 12.60 -11.05 -10.95
N ARG A 158 11.27 -11.13 -11.11
CA ARG A 158 10.54 -10.34 -12.10
C ARG A 158 10.24 -8.92 -11.63
N ILE A 159 10.34 -8.70 -10.33
CA ILE A 159 10.01 -7.43 -9.68
C ILE A 159 11.31 -6.77 -9.24
N ARG A 160 11.63 -5.61 -9.81
CA ARG A 160 12.78 -4.80 -9.41
C ARG A 160 12.48 -4.01 -8.15
N MET A 161 11.30 -3.41 -8.12
CA MET A 161 10.85 -2.58 -7.01
C MET A 161 9.39 -2.85 -6.70
N LEU A 162 9.11 -3.17 -5.46
CA LEU A 162 7.77 -3.36 -4.93
C LEU A 162 7.36 -2.12 -4.12
N HIS A 163 6.13 -1.66 -4.34
CA HIS A 163 5.48 -0.73 -3.42
C HIS A 163 4.32 -1.40 -2.70
N VAL A 164 4.19 -1.17 -1.38
CA VAL A 164 3.04 -1.59 -0.59
C VAL A 164 2.44 -0.40 0.15
N GLY A 165 1.13 -0.20 -0.02
CA GLY A 165 0.33 0.80 0.70
C GLY A 165 -0.85 0.14 1.43
N PRO A 166 -0.63 -0.70 2.46
CA PRO A 166 -1.71 -1.46 3.09
C PRO A 166 -2.75 -0.53 3.71
N PRO A 167 -4.05 -0.94 3.74
CA PRO A 167 -5.13 -0.10 4.25
C PRO A 167 -4.90 0.41 5.67
N CYS A 168 -4.98 1.73 5.84
CA CYS A 168 -4.75 2.39 7.13
C CYS A 168 -5.98 2.43 8.05
N SER A 169 -7.13 1.92 7.63
CA SER A 169 -8.45 2.10 8.23
C SER A 169 -8.55 1.74 9.73
N SER A 170 -7.77 0.77 10.23
CA SER A 170 -7.74 0.43 11.66
C SER A 170 -6.50 0.95 12.39
N PHE A 171 -5.43 1.30 11.68
CA PHE A 171 -4.16 1.74 12.25
C PHE A 171 -4.00 3.26 12.34
N SER A 172 -4.74 4.02 11.54
CA SER A 172 -4.63 5.48 11.47
C SER A 172 -5.10 6.14 12.76
N MET A 173 -4.45 7.25 13.16
CA MET A 173 -4.88 8.05 14.30
C MET A 173 -6.23 8.71 14.05
N ALA A 174 -6.66 8.91 12.82
CA ALA A 174 -8.02 9.38 12.50
C ALA A 174 -9.10 8.45 13.06
N CYS A 175 -8.85 7.13 13.06
CA CYS A 175 -9.75 6.13 13.63
C CYS A 175 -9.50 5.82 15.10
N ASN A 176 -8.38 6.25 15.67
CA ASN A 176 -7.97 5.93 17.04
C ASN A 176 -7.91 7.17 17.96
N GLY A 177 -8.24 8.36 17.45
CA GLY A 177 -8.12 9.62 18.17
C GLY A 177 -9.18 9.84 19.26
N THR A 178 -10.34 9.19 19.18
CA THR A 178 -11.41 9.30 20.19
C THR A 178 -11.67 7.97 20.87
N ALA A 179 -12.13 8.00 22.12
CA ALA A 179 -12.47 6.77 22.87
C ALA A 179 -13.56 5.95 22.15
N SER A 180 -14.55 6.64 21.55
CA SER A 180 -15.68 5.98 20.87
C SER A 180 -15.31 5.27 19.57
N THR A 181 -14.25 5.69 18.86
CA THR A 181 -13.80 5.10 17.60
C THR A 181 -12.54 4.25 17.74
N ARG A 182 -11.87 4.32 18.88
CA ARG A 182 -10.58 3.69 19.11
C ARG A 182 -10.66 2.17 18.98
N MET A 183 -9.78 1.63 18.16
CA MET A 183 -9.61 0.18 17.95
C MET A 183 -8.25 -0.33 18.41
N ARG A 184 -7.26 0.57 18.55
CA ARG A 184 -5.87 0.27 18.91
C ARG A 184 -5.31 1.35 19.83
N SER A 185 -4.22 1.06 20.51
CA SER A 185 -3.39 2.02 21.24
C SER A 185 -1.91 1.72 21.04
N GLU A 186 -1.04 2.58 21.51
CA GLU A 186 0.42 2.34 21.49
C GLU A 186 0.80 1.08 22.27
N GLN A 187 0.11 0.81 23.38
CA GLN A 187 0.33 -0.38 24.23
C GLN A 187 -0.27 -1.64 23.60
N LEU A 188 -1.34 -1.48 22.82
CA LEU A 188 -2.07 -2.57 22.18
C LEU A 188 -2.25 -2.31 20.67
N PRO A 189 -1.14 -2.23 19.92
CA PRO A 189 -1.20 -1.95 18.48
C PRO A 189 -1.83 -3.09 17.66
N ALA A 190 -1.87 -4.29 18.20
CA ALA A 190 -2.55 -5.45 17.60
C ALA A 190 -4.09 -5.40 17.72
N GLY A 191 -4.62 -4.50 18.56
CA GLY A 191 -6.05 -4.32 18.81
C GLY A 191 -6.40 -4.27 20.28
N LEU A 192 -7.40 -3.47 20.63
CA LEU A 192 -7.94 -3.41 21.98
C LEU A 192 -8.79 -4.65 22.27
N PRO A 193 -8.87 -5.10 23.56
CA PRO A 193 -9.83 -6.12 23.96
C PRO A 193 -11.27 -5.58 23.92
N ASN A 194 -12.23 -6.49 23.86
CA ASN A 194 -13.67 -6.18 23.98
C ASN A 194 -14.21 -5.21 22.92
N LEU A 195 -13.65 -5.23 21.73
CA LEU A 195 -14.19 -4.50 20.59
C LEU A 195 -15.53 -5.08 20.15
N SER A 196 -16.42 -4.25 19.60
CA SER A 196 -17.61 -4.77 18.91
C SER A 196 -17.17 -5.65 17.74
N LYS A 197 -18.03 -6.61 17.33
CA LYS A 197 -17.75 -7.56 16.25
C LYS A 197 -17.19 -6.86 15.00
N ARG A 198 -17.86 -5.80 14.50
CA ARG A 198 -17.43 -5.02 13.33
C ARG A 198 -16.04 -4.40 13.49
N ARG A 199 -15.69 -3.91 14.69
CA ARG A 199 -14.35 -3.34 14.96
C ARG A 199 -13.29 -4.44 15.08
N GLN A 200 -13.63 -5.54 15.69
CA GLN A 200 -12.75 -6.70 15.76
C GLN A 200 -12.42 -7.22 14.36
N GLU A 201 -13.40 -7.33 13.48
CA GLU A 201 -13.20 -7.71 12.07
C GLU A 201 -12.26 -6.75 11.35
N LYS A 202 -12.44 -5.43 11.51
CA LYS A 202 -11.52 -4.43 10.94
C LYS A 202 -10.09 -4.55 11.48
N VAL A 203 -9.94 -4.84 12.76
CA VAL A 203 -8.62 -5.03 13.38
C VAL A 203 -7.97 -6.30 12.84
N THR A 204 -8.70 -7.42 12.81
CA THR A 204 -8.21 -8.71 12.30
C THR A 204 -7.79 -8.60 10.84
N LEU A 205 -8.64 -8.00 10.00
CA LEU A 205 -8.32 -7.75 8.60
C LEU A 205 -7.07 -6.88 8.43
N GLY A 206 -6.98 -5.76 9.19
CA GLY A 206 -5.82 -4.87 9.14
C GLY A 206 -4.53 -5.58 9.54
N ASN A 207 -4.56 -6.43 10.58
CA ASN A 207 -3.40 -7.23 11.00
C ASN A 207 -2.98 -8.20 9.89
N ALA A 208 -3.91 -8.94 9.33
CA ALA A 208 -3.64 -9.90 8.27
C ALA A 208 -3.01 -9.24 7.03
N LEU A 209 -3.55 -8.09 6.59
CA LEU A 209 -3.00 -7.35 5.45
C LEU A 209 -1.61 -6.75 5.75
N ALA A 210 -1.37 -6.28 6.97
CA ALA A 210 -0.05 -5.81 7.39
C ALA A 210 1.00 -6.93 7.39
N GLU A 211 0.62 -8.14 7.81
CA GLU A 211 1.49 -9.30 7.78
C GLU A 211 1.77 -9.80 6.35
N VAL A 212 0.78 -9.73 5.47
CA VAL A 212 0.99 -9.99 4.03
C VAL A 212 1.98 -9.00 3.42
N ALA A 213 1.79 -7.70 3.66
CA ALA A 213 2.73 -6.68 3.19
C ALA A 213 4.16 -6.92 3.72
N THR A 214 4.27 -7.31 5.01
CA THR A 214 5.56 -7.71 5.62
C THR A 214 6.22 -8.86 4.87
N LYS A 215 5.46 -9.91 4.54
CA LYS A 215 5.98 -11.09 3.81
C LYS A 215 6.45 -10.74 2.41
N LEU A 216 5.70 -9.92 1.68
CA LEU A 216 6.06 -9.48 0.33
C LEU A 216 7.35 -8.66 0.36
N CYS A 217 7.47 -7.67 1.25
CA CYS A 217 8.68 -6.86 1.39
C CYS A 217 9.87 -7.68 1.90
N GLN A 218 9.65 -8.65 2.79
CA GLN A 218 10.68 -9.58 3.23
C GLN A 218 11.19 -10.43 2.07
N ALA A 219 10.33 -10.95 1.21
CA ALA A 219 10.71 -11.69 0.02
C ALA A 219 11.56 -10.82 -0.92
N MET A 220 11.18 -9.55 -1.14
CA MET A 220 11.98 -8.61 -1.92
C MET A 220 13.38 -8.43 -1.34
N SER A 221 13.50 -8.25 -0.02
CA SER A 221 14.82 -8.15 0.64
C SER A 221 15.66 -9.41 0.47
N LEU A 222 15.04 -10.58 0.55
CA LEU A 222 15.76 -11.87 0.40
C LEU A 222 16.32 -12.08 -1.01
N VAL A 223 15.68 -11.54 -2.03
CA VAL A 223 16.16 -11.60 -3.43
C VAL A 223 17.01 -10.38 -3.83
N GLY A 224 17.31 -9.47 -2.90
CA GLY A 224 18.14 -8.29 -3.15
C GLY A 224 17.44 -7.21 -3.99
N CYS A 225 16.10 -7.19 -4.01
CA CYS A 225 15.31 -6.23 -4.75
C CYS A 225 14.76 -5.12 -3.84
N LEU A 226 14.35 -4.00 -4.44
CA LEU A 226 13.94 -2.80 -3.73
C LEU A 226 12.47 -2.89 -3.29
N TRP A 227 12.17 -2.29 -2.15
CA TRP A 227 10.79 -2.10 -1.73
C TRP A 227 10.58 -0.76 -1.04
N THR A 228 9.34 -0.26 -1.11
CA THR A 228 8.85 0.88 -0.35
C THR A 228 7.54 0.53 0.33
N TRP A 229 7.33 1.09 1.53
CA TRP A 229 6.11 0.93 2.33
C TRP A 229 5.57 2.28 2.74
N GLU A 230 4.37 2.64 2.25
CA GLU A 230 3.70 3.88 2.66
C GLU A 230 2.72 3.62 3.79
N HIS A 231 2.68 4.56 4.74
CA HIS A 231 1.59 4.65 5.71
C HIS A 231 1.56 6.06 6.36
N PRO A 232 0.42 6.53 6.91
CA PRO A 232 0.40 7.78 7.64
C PRO A 232 1.51 7.83 8.70
N TRP A 233 2.21 8.95 8.82
CA TRP A 233 3.38 9.08 9.69
C TRP A 233 3.12 8.67 11.14
N THR A 234 1.94 9.08 11.68
CA THR A 234 1.52 8.79 13.07
C THR A 234 0.80 7.45 13.23
N SER A 235 0.82 6.60 12.23
CA SER A 235 0.10 5.34 12.27
C SER A 235 0.65 4.36 13.30
N LEU A 236 -0.25 3.65 13.98
CA LEU A 236 0.09 2.55 14.87
C LEU A 236 0.62 1.31 14.11
N MET A 237 0.57 1.30 12.77
CA MET A 237 1.19 0.28 11.93
C MET A 237 2.70 0.19 12.19
N TRP A 238 3.38 1.33 12.35
CA TRP A 238 4.83 1.39 12.55
C TRP A 238 5.32 0.70 13.83
N ILE A 239 4.43 0.59 14.83
CA ILE A 239 4.72 -0.07 16.11
C ILE A 239 4.01 -1.42 16.26
N TYR A 240 3.24 -1.86 15.24
CA TYR A 240 2.65 -3.20 15.23
C TYR A 240 3.76 -4.25 15.23
N PRO A 241 3.79 -5.21 16.17
CA PRO A 241 4.97 -6.03 16.42
C PRO A 241 5.55 -6.74 15.19
N PRO A 242 4.77 -7.40 14.29
CA PRO A 242 5.32 -8.00 13.09
C PRO A 242 5.97 -6.99 12.14
N VAL A 243 5.32 -5.83 11.92
CA VAL A 243 5.85 -4.76 11.07
C VAL A 243 7.09 -4.13 11.68
N LYS A 244 7.05 -3.82 12.99
CA LYS A 244 8.20 -3.26 13.71
C LYS A 244 9.42 -4.16 13.63
N ALA A 245 9.25 -5.46 13.87
CA ALA A 245 10.34 -6.43 13.78
C ALA A 245 10.94 -6.52 12.36
N PHE A 246 10.07 -6.51 11.34
CA PHE A 246 10.48 -6.47 9.94
C PHE A 246 11.27 -5.20 9.62
N LEU A 247 10.75 -4.02 9.97
CA LEU A 247 11.41 -2.74 9.69
C LEU A 247 12.77 -2.63 10.39
N LEU A 248 12.90 -3.09 11.64
CA LEU A 248 14.16 -3.10 12.36
C LEU A 248 15.24 -3.95 11.67
N LYS A 249 14.84 -4.96 10.89
CA LYS A 249 15.75 -5.86 10.22
C LYS A 249 16.11 -5.44 8.80
N TYR A 250 15.17 -4.86 8.07
CA TYR A 250 15.29 -4.70 6.62
C TYR A 250 15.11 -3.27 6.13
N CYS A 251 14.66 -2.33 6.97
CA CYS A 251 14.47 -0.94 6.57
C CYS A 251 15.78 -0.17 6.75
N GLU A 252 16.26 0.46 5.68
CA GLU A 252 17.45 1.32 5.71
C GLU A 252 17.09 2.78 5.97
N ALA A 253 15.93 3.22 5.44
CA ALA A 253 15.51 4.60 5.54
C ALA A 253 14.01 4.75 5.71
N LYS A 254 13.60 5.81 6.41
CA LYS A 254 12.20 6.22 6.55
C LYS A 254 12.07 7.71 6.32
N ALA A 255 11.47 8.10 5.19
CA ALA A 255 11.22 9.49 4.82
C ALA A 255 9.92 10.01 5.44
N TYR A 256 9.94 11.28 5.86
CA TYR A 256 8.78 12.06 6.29
C TYR A 256 8.34 13.00 5.18
N ILE A 257 7.07 12.98 4.83
CA ILE A 257 6.52 13.81 3.77
C ILE A 257 5.24 14.51 4.24
N ASP A 258 5.23 15.85 4.20
CA ASP A 258 4.00 16.62 4.24
C ASP A 258 3.51 16.81 2.80
N VAL A 259 2.44 16.14 2.40
CA VAL A 259 1.97 16.08 1.00
C VAL A 259 1.60 17.45 0.43
N CYS A 260 1.29 18.44 1.29
CA CYS A 260 1.07 19.83 0.87
C CYS A 260 2.29 20.49 0.24
N SER A 261 3.51 20.02 0.53
CA SER A 261 4.73 20.54 -0.13
C SER A 261 4.81 20.19 -1.63
N PHE A 262 3.96 19.28 -2.07
CA PHE A 262 3.75 18.94 -3.48
C PHE A 262 2.48 19.59 -4.07
N GLY A 263 1.91 20.59 -3.38
CA GLY A 263 0.75 21.35 -3.84
C GLY A 263 -0.61 20.77 -3.44
N ALA A 264 -0.66 19.72 -2.65
CA ALA A 264 -1.93 19.20 -2.11
C ALA A 264 -2.59 20.24 -1.18
N PRO A 265 -3.92 20.35 -1.16
CA PRO A 265 -4.62 21.29 -0.28
C PRO A 265 -4.62 20.86 1.19
N TRP A 266 -4.24 19.64 1.50
CA TRP A 266 -4.15 19.07 2.84
C TRP A 266 -2.71 18.70 3.21
N LYS A 267 -2.39 18.74 4.50
CA LYS A 267 -1.04 18.42 4.98
C LYS A 267 -0.72 16.92 4.86
N LYS A 268 -1.58 16.03 5.32
CA LYS A 268 -1.45 14.54 5.32
C LYS A 268 0.00 14.08 5.54
N PRO A 269 0.52 14.14 6.78
CA PRO A 269 1.85 13.62 7.08
C PRO A 269 1.96 12.14 6.75
N THR A 270 2.85 11.82 5.83
CA THR A 270 3.04 10.48 5.26
C THR A 270 4.44 9.98 5.56
N GLY A 271 4.58 8.70 5.90
CA GLY A 271 5.84 8.01 6.08
C GLY A 271 6.09 7.03 4.94
N LEU A 272 7.31 7.07 4.39
CA LEU A 272 7.81 6.06 3.46
C LEU A 272 8.99 5.34 4.08
N ALA A 273 8.84 4.04 4.35
CA ALA A 273 9.94 3.16 4.71
C ALA A 273 10.46 2.45 3.45
N ALA A 274 11.77 2.22 3.37
CA ALA A 274 12.43 1.60 2.23
C ALA A 274 13.69 0.82 2.66
N ASN A 275 14.15 -0.12 1.84
CA ASN A 275 15.45 -0.78 1.97
C ASN A 275 16.53 -0.12 1.11
N PHE A 276 16.45 1.20 0.93
CA PHE A 276 17.46 2.00 0.24
C PHE A 276 17.37 3.46 0.71
N GLU A 277 18.52 4.12 0.85
CA GLU A 277 18.63 5.47 1.44
C GLU A 277 18.08 6.57 0.53
N LYS A 278 18.11 6.40 -0.79
CA LYS A 278 17.71 7.43 -1.74
C LYS A 278 16.26 7.92 -1.54
N ILE A 279 15.39 7.13 -0.90
CA ILE A 279 14.04 7.54 -0.52
C ILE A 279 14.04 8.80 0.36
N LEU A 280 15.14 9.12 1.05
CA LEU A 280 15.28 10.33 1.88
C LEU A 280 15.29 11.63 1.06
N GLU A 281 15.57 11.57 -0.24
CA GLU A 281 15.46 12.72 -1.13
C GLU A 281 14.02 13.25 -1.26
N LEU A 282 13.02 12.41 -0.89
CA LEU A 282 11.61 12.79 -0.83
C LEU A 282 11.20 13.49 0.46
N VAL A 283 12.10 13.63 1.43
CA VAL A 283 11.76 14.30 2.71
C VAL A 283 11.34 15.74 2.44
N ARG A 284 10.11 16.07 2.83
CA ARG A 284 9.56 17.43 2.69
C ARG A 284 8.75 17.79 3.93
N TYR A 285 8.99 18.99 4.43
CA TYR A 285 8.25 19.58 5.53
C TYR A 285 7.35 20.69 5.01
N CYS A 286 6.19 20.83 5.63
CA CYS A 286 5.25 21.90 5.32
C CYS A 286 5.85 23.28 5.58
N THR A 287 5.85 24.13 4.55
CA THR A 287 6.20 25.55 4.61
C THR A 287 5.02 26.45 4.24
N CYS A 288 3.80 25.90 4.23
CA CYS A 288 2.61 26.63 3.83
C CYS A 288 2.26 27.71 4.85
N THR A 289 1.99 28.90 4.36
CA THR A 289 1.50 30.05 5.17
C THR A 289 -0.02 30.09 5.26
N LYS A 290 -0.71 29.34 4.40
CA LYS A 290 -2.19 29.25 4.36
C LYS A 290 -2.68 28.02 5.11
N PRO A 291 -3.88 28.10 5.73
CA PRO A 291 -4.51 26.96 6.34
C PRO A 291 -4.72 25.81 5.34
N HIS A 292 -4.56 24.58 5.82
CA HIS A 292 -4.81 23.37 5.05
C HIS A 292 -6.28 22.93 5.15
N GLN A 293 -6.76 22.25 4.12
CA GLN A 293 -8.01 21.50 4.20
C GLN A 293 -7.92 20.45 5.30
N ILE A 294 -8.82 20.51 6.27
CA ILE A 294 -8.92 19.52 7.33
C ILE A 294 -9.57 18.26 6.76
N LEU A 295 -8.93 17.09 6.98
CA LEU A 295 -9.43 15.80 6.52
C LEU A 295 -10.45 15.21 7.52
N ARG A 296 -11.55 15.94 7.75
CA ARG A 296 -12.68 15.55 8.62
C ARG A 296 -14.01 15.85 7.93
N GLY A 297 -15.02 15.02 8.18
CA GLY A 297 -16.34 15.17 7.58
C GLY A 297 -16.36 14.81 6.10
N THR A 298 -17.37 15.32 5.41
CA THR A 298 -17.71 15.00 4.02
C THR A 298 -17.26 16.12 3.08
N GLY A 299 -16.65 15.76 1.98
CA GLY A 299 -16.24 16.67 0.93
C GLY A 299 -17.38 17.07 0.00
N PRO A 300 -17.10 17.95 -1.00
CA PRO A 300 -18.11 18.48 -1.91
C PRO A 300 -18.80 17.42 -2.78
N ASP A 301 -18.14 16.29 -3.01
CA ASP A 301 -18.63 15.16 -3.82
C ASP A 301 -19.38 14.10 -2.99
N GLY A 302 -19.65 14.37 -1.71
CA GLY A 302 -20.32 13.45 -0.79
C GLY A 302 -19.44 12.39 -0.17
N ARG A 303 -18.16 12.27 -0.56
CA ARG A 303 -17.20 11.33 0.03
C ARG A 303 -16.54 11.92 1.27
N ALA A 304 -16.11 11.07 2.19
CA ALA A 304 -15.28 11.51 3.31
C ALA A 304 -13.97 12.17 2.80
N TRP A 305 -13.54 13.26 3.42
CA TRP A 305 -12.27 13.92 3.07
C TRP A 305 -11.07 12.98 3.14
N THR A 306 -11.08 12.02 4.08
CA THR A 306 -10.04 10.99 4.16
C THR A 306 -10.00 10.08 2.94
N ALA A 307 -11.16 9.77 2.33
CA ALA A 307 -11.25 8.98 1.10
C ALA A 307 -10.81 9.80 -0.13
N ILE A 308 -11.16 11.10 -0.18
CA ILE A 308 -10.69 12.01 -1.22
C ILE A 308 -9.16 12.16 -1.19
N ALA A 309 -8.57 12.21 0.00
CA ALA A 309 -7.12 12.32 0.20
C ALA A 309 -6.39 10.96 0.21
N SER A 310 -7.09 9.84 -0.02
CA SER A 310 -6.48 8.51 -0.02
C SER A 310 -5.47 8.31 -1.16
N PRO A 311 -5.79 8.66 -2.42
CA PRO A 311 -4.84 8.55 -3.51
C PRO A 311 -3.58 9.36 -3.28
N TYR A 312 -2.47 8.91 -3.85
CA TYR A 312 -1.25 9.72 -3.87
C TYR A 312 -1.47 10.99 -4.69
N TRP A 313 -1.01 12.12 -4.16
CA TRP A 313 -1.06 13.39 -4.88
C TRP A 313 -0.18 13.30 -6.14
N PRO A 314 -0.66 13.72 -7.33
CA PRO A 314 0.06 13.46 -8.58
C PRO A 314 1.51 13.93 -8.57
N ALA A 315 1.77 15.20 -8.18
CA ALA A 315 3.14 15.72 -8.15
C ALA A 315 4.04 14.98 -7.14
N PHE A 316 3.47 14.44 -6.06
CA PHE A 316 4.22 13.59 -5.12
C PHE A 316 4.55 12.23 -5.75
N ALA A 317 3.61 11.60 -6.44
CA ALA A 317 3.83 10.34 -7.12
C ALA A 317 4.86 10.47 -8.26
N ASP A 318 4.79 11.56 -9.02
CA ASP A 318 5.73 11.85 -10.10
C ASP A 318 7.17 12.05 -9.56
N GLU A 319 7.34 12.87 -8.50
CA GLU A 319 8.65 13.07 -7.85
C GLU A 319 9.21 11.76 -7.29
N TRP A 320 8.35 10.93 -6.70
CA TRP A 320 8.74 9.64 -6.17
C TRP A 320 9.25 8.72 -7.29
N ALA A 321 8.53 8.62 -8.41
CA ALA A 321 8.94 7.81 -9.54
C ALA A 321 10.28 8.28 -10.13
N LEU A 322 10.50 9.60 -10.21
CA LEU A 322 11.76 10.19 -10.67
C LEU A 322 12.91 9.89 -9.70
N THR A 323 12.68 10.06 -8.39
CA THR A 323 13.68 9.75 -7.36
C THR A 323 14.14 8.30 -7.45
N CYS A 324 13.21 7.35 -7.62
CA CYS A 324 13.56 5.94 -7.77
C CYS A 324 14.20 5.60 -9.12
N GLY A 325 13.89 6.36 -10.20
CA GLY A 325 14.40 6.11 -11.55
C GLY A 325 15.90 6.28 -11.72
N PHE A 326 16.53 7.09 -10.88
CA PHE A 326 17.99 7.33 -10.87
C PHE A 326 18.77 6.35 -9.98
N CYS A 327 18.14 5.36 -9.36
CA CYS A 327 18.89 4.25 -8.81
C CYS A 327 19.56 3.53 -9.99
N GLU A 328 20.89 3.60 -10.07
CA GLU A 328 21.65 2.86 -11.07
C GLU A 328 21.14 1.41 -11.08
N PRO A 329 20.97 0.80 -12.26
CA PRO A 329 20.69 -0.61 -12.30
C PRO A 329 21.79 -1.28 -11.46
N CYS A 330 21.43 -2.06 -10.44
CA CYS A 330 22.33 -3.15 -10.05
C CYS A 330 22.74 -3.75 -11.38
N GLU A 331 24.04 -3.86 -11.68
CA GLU A 331 24.52 -4.44 -12.95
C GLU A 331 23.84 -5.79 -13.15
N ASP A 332 22.64 -5.71 -13.71
CA ASP A 332 21.78 -6.86 -13.87
C ASP A 332 22.27 -7.59 -15.09
N GLU A 333 22.92 -8.68 -14.85
CA GLU A 333 22.96 -9.75 -15.83
C GLU A 333 21.53 -9.90 -16.40
N LEU A 334 21.35 -9.44 -17.64
CA LEU A 334 20.16 -9.72 -18.43
C LEU A 334 19.83 -11.20 -18.24
N ILE A 335 18.71 -11.52 -17.63
CA ILE A 335 18.26 -12.91 -17.54
C ILE A 335 18.16 -13.38 -18.99
N PRO A 336 19.02 -14.29 -19.45
CA PRO A 336 18.94 -14.73 -20.83
C PRO A 336 17.55 -15.35 -21.03
N VAL A 337 16.74 -14.74 -21.89
CA VAL A 337 15.55 -15.38 -22.41
C VAL A 337 16.05 -16.54 -23.27
N THR A 338 16.23 -17.70 -22.66
CA THR A 338 16.43 -18.92 -23.42
C THR A 338 15.18 -19.15 -24.24
N SER A 339 15.26 -18.74 -25.51
CA SER A 339 14.30 -19.09 -26.54
C SER A 339 14.32 -20.60 -26.72
N HIS A 340 13.41 -21.29 -26.06
CA HIS A 340 13.00 -22.62 -26.44
C HIS A 340 11.53 -22.54 -26.83
N LEU A 341 11.35 -22.36 -28.14
CA LEU A 341 10.15 -22.75 -28.89
C LEU A 341 9.99 -24.27 -28.86
#